data_4c1ee330f0e05f667dc47333be85e587
#
_entry.id   4c1ee330f0e05f667dc47333be85e587
#
_cell.length_a   1.000
_cell.length_b   1.000
_cell.length_c   1.000
_cell.angle_alpha   90.00
_cell.angle_beta   90.00
_cell.angle_gamma   90.00
#
_symmetry.space_group_name_H-M   'P 1'
#
loop_
_entity.id
_entity.type
_entity.pdbx_description
1 polymer ?
#
loop_
_entity_poly.entity_id
_entity_poly.type
_entity_poly.pdbx_seq_one_letter_code
_entity_poly.pdbx_strand_id
1 'polypeptide(L)'
;MRYLNTNKQFENYKELVNEEYFVDKSMIIKMLNEKISTKSKYICITRPRRFGKSSIADMLGAYYSKAVESKAIFDKLKINVCKSYEENLNKYNVINISFNSISDRGNTYDDYIKMIKTTLVNDIVE
;
A
#
# COMPACT_ATOMS: atom_id res chain seq x y z
N MET A 1 13.67 5.73 -8.49
CA MET A 1 12.86 5.05 -7.46
C MET A 1 12.00 6.07 -6.73
N ARG A 2 10.74 5.80 -6.54
CA ARG A 2 9.82 6.70 -5.86
C ARG A 2 9.02 5.94 -4.81
N TYR A 3 8.86 6.52 -3.61
CA TYR A 3 8.10 5.91 -2.53
C TYR A 3 6.77 6.59 -2.28
N LEU A 4 6.68 7.90 -2.53
CA LEU A 4 5.48 8.70 -2.23
C LEU A 4 4.50 8.67 -3.40
N ASN A 5 3.27 8.26 -3.11
CA ASN A 5 2.14 8.32 -4.06
C ASN A 5 2.46 7.73 -5.45
N THR A 6 3.23 6.64 -5.48
CA THR A 6 3.49 5.94 -6.74
C THR A 6 2.23 5.19 -7.17
N ASN A 7 2.03 5.06 -8.49
CA ASN A 7 0.90 4.30 -9.04
C ASN A 7 1.22 2.81 -9.21
N LYS A 8 2.41 2.38 -8.84
CA LYS A 8 2.84 0.99 -9.02
C LYS A 8 1.94 0.00 -8.29
N GLN A 9 1.55 0.30 -7.03
CA GLN A 9 0.67 -0.55 -6.26
C GLN A 9 -0.71 -0.65 -6.92
N PHE A 10 -1.23 0.46 -7.42
CA PHE A 10 -2.50 0.49 -8.13
C PHE A 10 -2.47 -0.40 -9.38
N GLU A 11 -1.43 -0.26 -10.20
CA GLU A 11 -1.28 -1.07 -11.41
C GLU A 11 -1.15 -2.55 -11.09
N ASN A 12 -0.34 -2.91 -10.10
CA ASN A 12 -0.18 -4.28 -9.67
C ASN A 12 -1.49 -4.88 -9.15
N TYR A 13 -2.23 -4.13 -8.35
CA TYR A 13 -3.49 -4.62 -7.80
C TYR A 13 -4.56 -4.76 -8.88
N LYS A 14 -4.61 -3.84 -9.82
CA LYS A 14 -5.52 -3.88 -10.96
C LYS A 14 -5.33 -5.17 -11.77
N GLU A 15 -4.09 -5.54 -12.02
CA GLU A 15 -3.76 -6.79 -12.70
C GLU A 15 -4.14 -8.01 -11.87
N LEU A 16 -3.89 -7.96 -10.57
CA LEU A 16 -4.21 -9.06 -9.65
C LEU A 16 -5.71 -9.34 -9.59
N VAL A 17 -6.53 -8.31 -9.55
CA VAL A 17 -7.99 -8.44 -9.49
C VAL A 17 -8.53 -9.15 -10.73
N ASN A 18 -7.85 -9.03 -11.86
CA ASN A 18 -8.24 -9.68 -13.11
C ASN A 18 -7.79 -11.14 -13.22
N GLU A 19 -7.04 -11.65 -12.23
CA GLU A 19 -6.59 -13.04 -12.25
C GLU A 19 -7.75 -14.02 -12.02
N GLU A 20 -7.65 -15.22 -12.65
CA GLU A 20 -8.68 -16.26 -12.56
C GLU A 20 -8.95 -16.71 -11.12
N TYR A 21 -7.90 -16.83 -10.33
CA TYR A 21 -7.99 -17.33 -8.95
C TYR A 21 -7.80 -16.22 -7.92
N PHE A 22 -8.27 -15.02 -8.24
CA PHE A 22 -8.18 -13.89 -7.32
C PHE A 22 -8.99 -14.15 -6.04
N VAL A 23 -8.36 -13.91 -4.90
CA VAL A 23 -9.01 -13.99 -3.58
C VAL A 23 -9.20 -12.58 -3.03
N ASP A 24 -10.43 -12.22 -2.73
CA ASP A 24 -10.77 -10.89 -2.21
C ASP A 24 -10.42 -10.80 -0.72
N LYS A 25 -9.39 -10.04 -0.40
CA LYS A 25 -8.95 -9.76 0.97
C LYS A 25 -9.28 -8.34 1.41
N SER A 26 -10.17 -7.66 0.69
CA SER A 26 -10.46 -6.23 0.92
C SER A 26 -11.06 -5.94 2.30
N MET A 27 -11.62 -6.93 2.98
CA MET A 27 -12.15 -6.72 4.33
C MET A 27 -11.08 -6.38 5.37
N ILE A 28 -9.80 -6.62 5.07
CA ILE A 28 -8.70 -6.13 5.90
C ILE A 28 -8.74 -4.60 5.99
N ILE A 29 -9.16 -3.94 4.93
CA ILE A 29 -9.29 -2.48 4.87
C ILE A 29 -10.27 -1.97 5.93
N LYS A 30 -11.37 -2.68 6.15
CA LYS A 30 -12.34 -2.32 7.21
C LYS A 30 -11.67 -2.24 8.56
N MET A 31 -10.88 -3.27 8.91
CA MET A 31 -10.15 -3.30 10.17
C MET A 31 -9.15 -2.15 10.27
N LEU A 32 -8.44 -1.87 9.19
CA LEU A 32 -7.44 -0.80 9.16
C LEU A 32 -8.09 0.57 9.28
N ASN A 33 -9.22 0.80 8.60
CA ASN A 33 -9.94 2.08 8.67
C ASN A 33 -10.38 2.40 10.10
N GLU A 34 -10.75 1.39 10.87
CA GLU A 34 -11.14 1.56 12.27
C GLU A 34 -9.96 1.98 13.16
N LYS A 35 -8.72 1.74 12.73
CA LYS A 35 -7.52 1.97 13.53
C LYS A 35 -6.73 3.22 13.14
N ILE A 36 -7.00 3.83 11.98
CA ILE A 36 -6.18 4.91 11.42
C ILE A 36 -5.95 6.06 12.40
N SER A 37 -6.98 6.54 13.09
CA SER A 37 -6.85 7.67 14.02
C SER A 37 -6.73 7.25 15.47
N THR A 38 -6.32 6.02 15.73
CA THR A 38 -6.20 5.48 17.09
C THR A 38 -4.74 5.21 17.45
N LYS A 39 -4.50 4.91 18.71
CA LYS A 39 -3.17 4.49 19.17
C LYS A 39 -2.78 3.11 18.62
N SER A 40 -3.75 2.33 18.12
CA SER A 40 -3.54 1.01 17.52
C SER A 40 -3.23 1.06 16.02
N LYS A 41 -2.90 2.23 15.49
CA LYS A 41 -2.63 2.43 14.05
C LYS A 41 -1.36 1.75 13.54
N TYR A 42 -0.45 1.38 14.42
CA TYR A 42 0.79 0.69 14.05
C TYR A 42 0.50 -0.80 13.95
N ILE A 43 0.45 -1.32 12.72
CA ILE A 43 0.02 -2.69 12.46
C ILE A 43 1.12 -3.47 11.75
N CYS A 44 1.38 -4.67 12.24
CA CYS A 44 2.32 -5.60 11.63
C CYS A 44 1.54 -6.82 11.11
N ILE A 45 1.75 -7.15 9.83
CA ILE A 45 1.15 -8.32 9.20
C ILE A 45 2.27 -9.33 8.94
N THR A 46 2.19 -10.49 9.59
CA THR A 46 3.16 -11.56 9.42
C THR A 46 2.49 -12.77 8.78
N ARG A 47 3.07 -13.26 7.71
CA ARG A 47 2.63 -14.46 6.99
C ARG A 47 3.85 -15.16 6.41
N PRO A 48 3.82 -16.47 6.20
CA PRO A 48 4.88 -17.16 5.47
C PRO A 48 5.02 -16.60 4.05
N ARG A 49 6.16 -16.84 3.42
CA ARG A 49 6.38 -16.46 2.03
C ARG A 49 5.24 -16.97 1.14
N ARG A 50 4.89 -16.20 0.13
CA ARG A 50 3.88 -16.51 -0.89
C ARG A 50 2.44 -16.58 -0.37
N PHE A 51 2.16 -16.00 0.81
CA PHE A 51 0.80 -15.90 1.35
C PHE A 51 0.16 -14.54 1.11
N GLY A 52 0.67 -13.77 0.14
CA GLY A 52 0.00 -12.57 -0.33
C GLY A 52 0.34 -11.28 0.42
N LYS A 53 1.46 -11.21 1.14
CA LYS A 53 1.87 -9.97 1.84
C LYS A 53 2.07 -8.79 0.89
N SER A 54 2.76 -9.04 -0.23
CA SER A 54 2.98 -8.00 -1.25
C SER A 54 1.67 -7.58 -1.91
N SER A 55 0.77 -8.53 -2.13
CA SER A 55 -0.56 -8.25 -2.70
C SER A 55 -1.40 -7.40 -1.76
N ILE A 56 -1.29 -7.62 -0.44
CA ILE A 56 -1.96 -6.79 0.55
C ILE A 56 -1.39 -5.37 0.52
N ALA A 57 -0.07 -5.22 0.43
CA ALA A 57 0.56 -3.91 0.32
C ALA A 57 0.10 -3.17 -0.94
N ASP A 58 0.04 -3.86 -2.07
CA ASP A 58 -0.46 -3.29 -3.34
C ASP A 58 -1.92 -2.86 -3.20
N MET A 59 -2.76 -3.68 -2.57
CA MET A 59 -4.16 -3.37 -2.31
C MET A 59 -4.30 -2.11 -1.46
N LEU A 60 -3.55 -2.00 -0.38
CA LEU A 60 -3.61 -0.85 0.51
C LEU A 60 -3.13 0.41 -0.18
N GLY A 61 -2.06 0.34 -0.96
CA GLY A 61 -1.59 1.46 -1.76
C GLY A 61 -2.62 1.92 -2.78
N ALA A 62 -3.27 0.98 -3.46
CA ALA A 62 -4.32 1.29 -4.42
C ALA A 62 -5.54 1.93 -3.76
N TYR A 63 -5.90 1.48 -2.55
CA TYR A 63 -7.08 1.98 -1.85
C TYR A 63 -6.87 3.36 -1.24
N TYR A 64 -5.76 3.56 -0.52
CA TYR A 64 -5.56 4.78 0.25
C TYR A 64 -4.98 5.95 -0.55
N SER A 65 -4.26 5.70 -1.63
CA SER A 65 -3.55 6.75 -2.36
C SER A 65 -4.49 7.74 -3.02
N LYS A 66 -4.29 9.02 -2.77
CA LYS A 66 -5.01 10.09 -3.45
C LYS A 66 -4.49 10.38 -4.86
N ALA A 67 -3.36 9.77 -5.23
CA ALA A 67 -2.76 9.95 -6.56
C ALA A 67 -3.41 9.08 -7.63
N VAL A 68 -4.29 8.15 -7.25
CA VAL A 68 -4.97 7.25 -8.17
C VAL A 68 -6.48 7.23 -7.90
N GLU A 69 -7.25 6.76 -8.86
CA GLU A 69 -8.69 6.54 -8.69
C GLU A 69 -8.98 5.04 -8.82
N SER A 70 -9.22 4.39 -7.69
CA SER A 70 -9.42 2.95 -7.65
C SER A 70 -10.86 2.53 -7.30
N LYS A 71 -11.80 3.48 -7.28
CA LYS A 71 -13.19 3.22 -6.92
C LYS A 71 -13.81 2.11 -7.77
N ALA A 72 -13.56 2.11 -9.07
CA ALA A 72 -14.11 1.10 -9.98
C ALA A 72 -13.66 -0.33 -9.62
N ILE A 73 -12.46 -0.48 -9.10
CA ILE A 73 -11.95 -1.78 -8.65
C ILE A 73 -12.62 -2.20 -7.34
N PHE A 74 -12.61 -1.33 -6.35
CA PHE A 74 -13.07 -1.66 -5.00
C PHE A 74 -14.60 -1.72 -4.88
N ASP A 75 -15.34 -1.06 -5.75
CA ASP A 75 -16.80 -1.17 -5.79
C ASP A 75 -17.27 -2.60 -6.07
N LYS A 76 -16.44 -3.42 -6.68
CA LYS A 76 -16.71 -4.82 -6.98
C LYS A 76 -16.26 -5.78 -5.87
N LEU A 77 -15.61 -5.26 -4.84
CA LEU A 77 -15.04 -6.05 -3.76
C LEU A 77 -15.88 -5.95 -2.48
N LYS A 78 -15.64 -6.85 -1.55
CA LYS A 78 -16.44 -6.95 -0.30
C LYS A 78 -16.41 -5.68 0.55
N ILE A 79 -15.34 -4.88 0.46
CA ILE A 79 -15.20 -3.65 1.25
C ILE A 79 -16.28 -2.61 0.93
N ASN A 80 -16.88 -2.69 -0.24
CA ASN A 80 -17.84 -1.67 -0.69
C ASN A 80 -19.08 -1.52 0.20
N VAL A 81 -19.40 -2.54 1.01
CA VAL A 81 -20.57 -2.52 1.91
C VAL A 81 -20.25 -1.85 3.25
N CYS A 82 -19.02 -1.49 3.52
CA CYS A 82 -18.61 -0.89 4.78
C CYS A 82 -18.79 0.63 4.74
N LYS A 83 -19.24 1.21 5.87
CA LYS A 83 -19.42 2.67 5.98
C LYS A 83 -18.11 3.43 5.76
N SER A 84 -17.02 2.90 6.25
CA SER A 84 -15.71 3.55 6.14
C SER A 84 -15.11 3.51 4.75
N TYR A 85 -15.71 2.77 3.82
CA TYR A 85 -15.17 2.57 2.48
C TYR A 85 -14.98 3.89 1.72
N GLU A 86 -16.05 4.65 1.54
CA GLU A 86 -15.98 5.90 0.79
C GLU A 86 -15.27 7.02 1.55
N GLU A 87 -15.32 6.99 2.88
CA GLU A 87 -14.69 7.99 3.71
C GLU A 87 -13.18 8.01 3.60
N ASN A 88 -12.58 6.85 3.32
CA ASN A 88 -11.12 6.67 3.29
C ASN A 88 -10.55 6.38 1.91
N LEU A 89 -11.40 6.09 0.93
CA LEU A 89 -10.97 5.73 -0.42
C LEU A 89 -10.25 6.90 -1.11
N ASN A 90 -9.01 6.67 -1.50
CA ASN A 90 -8.18 7.65 -2.25
C ASN A 90 -8.07 9.01 -1.55
N LYS A 91 -7.90 9.02 -0.23
CA LYS A 91 -7.87 10.25 0.57
C LYS A 91 -6.50 10.58 1.15
N TYR A 92 -5.51 9.70 1.04
CA TYR A 92 -4.26 9.81 1.78
C TYR A 92 -3.04 9.89 0.87
N ASN A 93 -2.00 10.51 1.38
CA ASN A 93 -0.66 10.36 0.82
C ASN A 93 -0.11 9.02 1.30
N VAL A 94 0.38 8.20 0.39
CA VAL A 94 0.89 6.86 0.70
C VAL A 94 2.39 6.80 0.41
N ILE A 95 3.14 6.34 1.40
CA ILE A 95 4.55 6.03 1.24
C ILE A 95 4.69 4.50 1.28
N ASN A 96 5.20 3.92 0.22
CA ASN A 96 5.43 2.48 0.12
C ASN A 96 6.91 2.22 -0.12
N ILE A 97 7.53 1.48 0.79
CA ILE A 97 8.95 1.15 0.72
C ILE A 97 9.11 -0.38 0.72
N SER A 98 9.72 -0.90 -0.33
CA SER A 98 10.08 -2.31 -0.41
C SER A 98 11.59 -2.44 -0.21
N PHE A 99 12.00 -3.12 0.85
CA PHE A 99 13.42 -3.32 1.12
C PHE A 99 14.09 -4.25 0.11
N ASN A 100 13.32 -5.06 -0.59
CA ASN A 100 13.85 -5.92 -1.66
C ASN A 100 14.29 -5.13 -2.89
N SER A 101 13.76 -3.93 -3.10
CA SER A 101 14.08 -3.09 -4.25
C SER A 101 15.20 -2.10 -3.97
N ILE A 102 15.71 -2.07 -2.73
CA ILE A 102 16.81 -1.18 -2.35
C ILE A 102 18.13 -1.81 -2.81
N SER A 103 18.93 -1.01 -3.50
CA SER A 103 20.23 -1.44 -4.02
C SER A 103 21.19 -1.87 -2.92
N ASP A 104 21.91 -2.97 -3.12
CA ASP A 104 22.94 -3.48 -2.20
C ASP A 104 24.23 -2.64 -2.22
N ARG A 105 24.21 -1.46 -2.82
CA ARG A 105 25.39 -0.58 -2.88
C ARG A 105 25.81 -0.02 -1.53
N GLY A 106 24.89 -0.02 -0.56
CA GLY A 106 25.23 0.33 0.81
C GLY A 106 25.67 -0.91 1.57
N ASN A 107 26.89 -0.90 2.11
CA ASN A 107 27.43 -2.02 2.87
C ASN A 107 27.08 -1.93 4.35
N THR A 108 26.45 -0.83 4.80
CA THR A 108 26.10 -0.62 6.20
C THR A 108 24.65 -0.21 6.35
N TYR A 109 24.12 -0.41 7.55
CA TYR A 109 22.79 0.04 7.93
C TYR A 109 22.61 1.56 7.70
N ASP A 110 23.62 2.34 8.07
CA ASP A 110 23.57 3.80 7.91
C ASP A 110 23.44 4.22 6.45
N ASP A 111 24.10 3.51 5.54
CA ASP A 111 24.01 3.79 4.11
C ASP A 111 22.60 3.53 3.58
N TYR A 112 21.95 2.45 4.02
CA TYR A 112 20.55 2.14 3.66
C TYR A 112 19.61 3.21 4.14
N ILE A 113 19.70 3.62 5.39
CA ILE A 113 18.84 4.65 5.96
C ILE A 113 19.04 5.98 5.24
N LYS A 114 20.28 6.34 4.94
CA LYS A 114 20.60 7.57 4.22
C LYS A 114 19.99 7.58 2.82
N MET A 115 20.05 6.45 2.11
CA MET A 115 19.48 6.33 0.78
C MET A 115 17.96 6.45 0.80
N ILE A 116 17.29 5.81 1.77
CA ILE A 116 15.84 5.91 1.95
C ILE A 116 15.43 7.35 2.24
N LYS A 117 16.12 8.01 3.16
CA LYS A 117 15.85 9.41 3.52
C LYS A 117 16.02 10.34 2.32
N THR A 118 17.08 10.17 1.55
CA THR A 118 17.35 11.00 0.38
C THR A 118 16.25 10.84 -0.67
N THR A 119 15.82 9.61 -0.93
CA THR A 119 14.76 9.33 -1.89
C THR A 119 13.43 9.94 -1.44
N LEU A 120 13.09 9.81 -0.16
CA LEU A 120 11.85 10.39 0.40
C LEU A 120 11.86 11.91 0.33
N VAL A 121 12.98 12.55 0.66
CA VAL A 121 13.10 14.01 0.59
C VAL A 121 12.91 14.49 -0.86
N ASN A 122 13.52 13.81 -1.82
CA ASN A 122 13.36 14.16 -3.23
C ASN A 122 11.90 14.00 -3.68
N ASP A 123 11.20 12.96 -3.25
CA ASP A 123 9.80 12.74 -3.57
C ASP A 123 8.90 13.85 -3.00
N ILE A 124 9.19 14.31 -1.79
CA ILE A 124 8.40 15.34 -1.12
C ILE A 124 8.63 16.72 -1.77
N VAL A 125 9.86 17.01 -2.19
CA VAL A 125 10.23 18.30 -2.80
C VAL A 125 9.66 18.45 -4.21
N GLU A 126 9.51 17.34 -4.93
CA GLU A 126 8.84 17.36 -6.22
C GLU A 126 7.35 17.64 -6.05
#